data_ea545d717774a7f19f9f8b73bf4e1f21
#
_entry.id   ea545d717774a7f19f9f8b73bf4e1f21
#
_cell.length_a   1.000
_cell.length_b   1.000
_cell.length_c   1.000
_cell.angle_alpha   90.00
_cell.angle_beta   90.00
_cell.angle_gamma   90.00
#
_symmetry.space_group_name_H-M   'P 1'
#
loop_
_entity.id
_entity.type
_entity.pdbx_description
1 polymer ?
#
loop_
_entity_poly.entity_id
_entity_poly.type
_entity_poly.pdbx_seq_one_letter_code
_entity_poly.pdbx_strand_id
1 'polypeptide(L)'
;MILVAEKNVYGDGMKPETSIVPELLEAGIRLQSSLAKAGFEIRPFTAWVGTLPDVAVFWDCPRMDDPDLRRCLLQAIPFLLVISENLHLQPHATYQELKPLARKILTYDLDEVDGQKVFWLPYSLDMKAGRQNRELALKQARPHLLGMVNSWKKSEMPGDLYRKRNRLAIQAGKILKGEMFLAGSGWDRHLVHSLKWQRSLAKRCPAIARRLFQWPNSAYRGVLELGKAKLQALATCEFALVPENCSSLRGYITEKIFNALFAGCIPIYQGHPEATRWLPPETFLPMERFRSGEQLVRFLRAMTREEKEAYLGAGARFLEAGATEFFDVDKYVDVFRRHLESTLPESKARPAADFQR
;
A
#
# COMPACT_ATOMS: atom_id res chain seq x y z
N MET A 1 4.22 7.29 -32.38
CA MET A 1 4.63 6.61 -31.15
C MET A 1 5.18 7.68 -30.21
N ILE A 2 4.72 7.70 -28.95
CA ILE A 2 5.14 8.66 -27.93
C ILE A 2 6.14 7.96 -27.02
N LEU A 3 7.31 8.57 -26.83
CA LEU A 3 8.42 7.99 -26.07
C LEU A 3 8.36 8.47 -24.62
N VAL A 4 8.24 7.53 -23.68
CA VAL A 4 8.10 7.80 -22.25
C VAL A 4 9.30 7.22 -21.51
N ALA A 5 10.08 8.05 -20.81
CA ALA A 5 11.09 7.59 -19.87
C ALA A 5 10.47 7.46 -18.46
N GLU A 6 10.76 6.37 -17.78
CA GLU A 6 10.29 6.17 -16.41
C GLU A 6 11.45 5.94 -15.43
N LYS A 7 11.26 6.39 -14.20
CA LYS A 7 12.16 6.15 -13.09
C LYS A 7 11.39 5.88 -11.82
N ASN A 8 11.73 4.76 -11.17
CA ASN A 8 11.31 4.49 -9.82
C ASN A 8 12.47 4.82 -8.87
N VAL A 9 12.24 5.66 -7.87
CA VAL A 9 13.27 6.07 -6.90
C VAL A 9 13.77 4.92 -6.02
N TYR A 10 13.03 3.81 -5.97
CA TYR A 10 13.40 2.60 -5.22
C TYR A 10 14.06 1.50 -6.06
N GLY A 11 14.28 1.73 -7.37
CA GLY A 11 14.91 0.78 -8.27
C GLY A 11 14.69 1.10 -9.75
N ASP A 12 15.42 0.42 -10.65
CA ASP A 12 15.33 0.64 -12.10
C ASP A 12 14.02 0.11 -12.69
N GLY A 13 13.12 1.02 -13.01
CA GLY A 13 11.90 0.77 -13.79
C GLY A 13 10.82 -0.05 -13.08
N MET A 14 9.62 -0.06 -13.65
CA MET A 14 8.58 -1.04 -13.31
C MET A 14 8.99 -2.42 -13.85
N LYS A 15 9.99 -3.05 -13.27
CA LYS A 15 10.20 -4.48 -13.53
C LYS A 15 9.11 -5.25 -12.78
N PRO A 16 8.25 -6.00 -13.48
CA PRO A 16 7.25 -6.84 -12.86
C PRO A 16 7.84 -7.75 -11.78
N GLU A 17 9.09 -8.16 -11.96
CA GLU A 17 9.82 -9.10 -11.11
C GLU A 17 10.36 -8.49 -9.81
N THR A 18 10.47 -7.16 -9.72
CA THR A 18 11.06 -6.47 -8.57
C THR A 18 10.06 -5.62 -7.77
N SER A 19 8.79 -5.58 -8.17
CA SER A 19 7.76 -4.88 -7.39
C SER A 19 7.60 -5.54 -6.02
N ILE A 20 7.90 -4.76 -4.98
CA ILE A 20 7.78 -5.17 -3.58
C ILE A 20 6.30 -5.40 -3.20
N VAL A 21 5.36 -4.90 -3.99
CA VAL A 21 3.92 -4.96 -3.74
C VAL A 21 3.22 -5.57 -4.95
N PRO A 22 2.77 -6.83 -4.89
CA PRO A 22 2.14 -7.54 -6.01
C PRO A 22 0.91 -6.86 -6.59
N GLU A 23 0.18 -6.14 -5.76
CA GLU A 23 -0.99 -5.36 -6.18
C GLU A 23 -0.57 -4.23 -7.14
N LEU A 24 0.59 -3.62 -6.93
CA LEU A 24 1.17 -2.63 -7.84
C LEU A 24 1.75 -3.28 -9.11
N LEU A 25 2.15 -4.55 -9.04
CA LEU A 25 2.61 -5.30 -10.20
C LEU A 25 1.50 -5.47 -11.25
N GLU A 26 0.31 -5.90 -10.83
CA GLU A 26 -0.83 -6.05 -11.75
C GLU A 26 -1.21 -4.71 -12.38
N ALA A 27 -1.25 -3.64 -11.57
CA ALA A 27 -1.47 -2.29 -12.06
C ALA A 27 -0.41 -1.86 -13.09
N GLY A 28 0.87 -2.18 -12.83
CA GLY A 28 1.97 -1.90 -13.75
C GLY A 28 1.83 -2.65 -15.08
N ILE A 29 1.50 -3.93 -15.06
CA ILE A 29 1.30 -4.75 -16.28
C ILE A 29 0.14 -4.20 -17.10
N ARG A 30 -1.00 -3.91 -16.49
CA ARG A 30 -2.16 -3.33 -17.17
C ARG A 30 -1.87 -1.94 -17.70
N LEU A 31 -1.15 -1.12 -16.94
CA LEU A 31 -0.73 0.21 -17.35
C LEU A 31 0.16 0.15 -18.60
N GLN A 32 1.21 -0.67 -18.59
CA GLN A 32 2.08 -0.87 -19.74
C GLN A 32 1.31 -1.34 -20.97
N SER A 33 0.42 -2.32 -20.81
CA SER A 33 -0.43 -2.81 -21.91
C SER A 33 -1.37 -1.73 -22.45
N SER A 34 -2.00 -0.95 -21.58
CA SER A 34 -2.91 0.14 -21.97
C SER A 34 -2.16 1.25 -22.70
N LEU A 35 -0.98 1.64 -22.19
CA LEU A 35 -0.14 2.65 -22.81
C LEU A 35 0.38 2.20 -24.17
N ALA A 36 0.81 0.95 -24.31
CA ALA A 36 1.25 0.41 -25.61
C ALA A 36 0.12 0.44 -26.64
N LYS A 37 -1.11 0.03 -26.28
CA LYS A 37 -2.30 0.12 -27.15
C LYS A 37 -2.63 1.57 -27.54
N ALA A 38 -2.36 2.52 -26.64
CA ALA A 38 -2.53 3.94 -26.90
C ALA A 38 -1.36 4.57 -27.69
N GLY A 39 -0.37 3.78 -28.11
CA GLY A 39 0.77 4.24 -28.90
C GLY A 39 1.89 4.90 -28.11
N PHE A 40 1.99 4.59 -26.80
CA PHE A 40 3.11 4.99 -25.96
C PHE A 40 4.14 3.87 -25.88
N GLU A 41 5.39 4.23 -25.85
CA GLU A 41 6.50 3.33 -25.56
C GLU A 41 7.16 3.76 -24.25
N ILE A 42 6.97 3.00 -23.18
CA ILE A 42 7.52 3.29 -21.86
C ILE A 42 8.76 2.43 -21.59
N ARG A 43 9.86 3.05 -21.21
CA ARG A 43 11.13 2.40 -20.88
C ARG A 43 11.85 3.12 -19.74
N PRO A 44 12.70 2.44 -18.97
CA PRO A 44 13.55 3.10 -17.99
C PRO A 44 14.49 4.12 -18.66
N PHE A 45 14.89 5.16 -17.93
CA PHE A 45 15.80 6.20 -18.45
C PHE A 45 17.09 5.63 -19.05
N THR A 46 17.60 4.57 -18.49
CA THR A 46 18.82 3.88 -18.97
C THR A 46 18.70 3.32 -20.40
N ALA A 47 17.49 3.09 -20.88
CA ALA A 47 17.22 2.61 -22.24
C ALA A 47 17.20 3.72 -23.31
N TRP A 48 17.17 5.01 -22.92
CA TRP A 48 17.11 6.15 -23.82
C TRP A 48 18.50 6.72 -24.09
N VAL A 49 19.35 5.97 -24.79
CA VAL A 49 20.68 6.40 -25.21
C VAL A 49 20.59 7.02 -26.60
N GLY A 50 20.95 8.30 -26.71
CA GLY A 50 20.95 9.03 -27.98
C GLY A 50 19.59 9.52 -28.48
N THR A 51 18.48 9.14 -27.81
CA THR A 51 17.14 9.58 -28.13
C THR A 51 16.54 10.30 -26.93
N LEU A 52 15.83 11.41 -27.12
CA LEU A 52 15.11 12.10 -26.06
C LEU A 52 13.70 11.54 -25.93
N PRO A 53 13.23 11.23 -24.71
CA PRO A 53 11.82 10.93 -24.50
C PRO A 53 10.95 12.19 -24.67
N ASP A 54 9.72 11.99 -25.05
CA ASP A 54 8.73 13.08 -25.20
C ASP A 54 8.21 13.56 -23.84
N VAL A 55 8.18 12.65 -22.87
CA VAL A 55 7.73 12.89 -21.51
C VAL A 55 8.43 11.93 -20.55
N ALA A 56 8.60 12.36 -19.31
CA ALA A 56 9.13 11.52 -18.25
C ALA A 56 8.06 11.22 -17.19
N VAL A 57 8.20 10.09 -16.51
CA VAL A 57 7.41 9.70 -15.32
C VAL A 57 8.37 9.39 -14.19
N PHE A 58 8.21 10.07 -13.07
CA PHE A 58 8.90 9.76 -11.83
C PHE A 58 7.91 9.15 -10.85
N TRP A 59 8.21 7.93 -10.42
CA TRP A 59 7.49 7.23 -9.36
C TRP A 59 8.15 7.59 -8.03
N ASP A 60 7.42 8.37 -7.24
CA ASP A 60 7.89 9.07 -6.04
C ASP A 60 8.92 10.18 -6.31
N CYS A 61 9.35 10.89 -5.25
CA CYS A 61 10.15 12.09 -5.38
C CYS A 61 11.63 11.76 -5.60
N PRO A 62 12.19 12.00 -6.79
CA PRO A 62 13.64 11.93 -6.97
C PRO A 62 14.33 13.03 -6.17
N ARG A 63 15.61 12.85 -5.88
CA ARG A 63 16.43 13.91 -5.28
C ARG A 63 16.68 15.01 -6.34
N MET A 64 16.87 16.26 -5.89
CA MET A 64 17.16 17.37 -6.80
C MET A 64 18.50 17.22 -7.55
N ASP A 65 19.42 16.42 -7.02
CA ASP A 65 20.68 16.09 -7.68
C ASP A 65 20.60 14.83 -8.57
N ASP A 66 19.42 14.24 -8.71
CA ASP A 66 19.20 13.07 -9.56
C ASP A 66 19.55 13.36 -11.02
N PRO A 67 20.41 12.55 -11.67
CA PRO A 67 20.88 12.83 -13.04
C PRO A 67 19.76 12.80 -14.08
N ASP A 68 18.74 11.97 -13.92
CA ASP A 68 17.61 11.88 -14.86
C ASP A 68 16.67 13.06 -14.71
N LEU A 69 16.42 13.52 -13.46
CA LEU A 69 15.68 14.76 -13.22
C LEU A 69 16.42 15.95 -13.82
N ARG A 70 17.74 16.08 -13.57
CA ARG A 70 18.55 17.15 -14.17
C ARG A 70 18.51 17.12 -15.69
N ARG A 71 18.57 15.93 -16.29
CA ARG A 71 18.43 15.77 -17.74
C ARG A 71 17.09 16.31 -18.23
N CYS A 72 15.98 15.98 -17.56
CA CYS A 72 14.65 16.50 -17.89
C CYS A 72 14.62 18.04 -17.84
N LEU A 73 15.16 18.64 -16.77
CA LEU A 73 15.17 20.08 -16.58
C LEU A 73 16.04 20.79 -17.63
N LEU A 74 17.24 20.28 -17.93
CA LEU A 74 18.16 20.86 -18.91
C LEU A 74 17.65 20.79 -20.36
N GLN A 75 16.89 19.74 -20.67
CA GLN A 75 16.38 19.48 -22.03
C GLN A 75 14.90 19.82 -22.19
N ALA A 76 14.32 20.50 -21.18
CA ALA A 76 12.92 20.89 -21.14
C ALA A 76 11.94 19.73 -21.43
N ILE A 77 12.29 18.52 -21.00
CA ILE A 77 11.40 17.34 -21.06
C ILE A 77 10.35 17.48 -19.97
N PRO A 78 9.05 17.58 -20.32
CA PRO A 78 8.00 17.65 -19.30
C PRO A 78 7.92 16.33 -18.53
N PHE A 79 7.54 16.39 -17.25
CA PHE A 79 7.39 15.18 -16.48
C PHE A 79 6.11 15.15 -15.63
N LEU A 80 5.59 13.94 -15.46
CA LEU A 80 4.55 13.54 -14.55
C LEU A 80 5.21 13.00 -13.28
N LEU A 81 4.84 13.52 -12.12
CA LEU A 81 5.25 13.00 -10.83
C LEU A 81 4.10 12.18 -10.23
N VAL A 82 4.35 10.93 -9.86
CA VAL A 82 3.37 10.04 -9.25
C VAL A 82 3.82 9.71 -7.84
N ILE A 83 3.06 10.15 -6.86
CA ILE A 83 3.33 9.92 -5.45
C ILE A 83 2.61 8.64 -5.02
N SER A 84 3.36 7.57 -4.81
CA SER A 84 2.85 6.26 -4.39
C SER A 84 3.15 5.93 -2.92
N GLU A 85 4.23 6.50 -2.35
CA GLU A 85 4.57 6.34 -0.94
C GLU A 85 4.14 7.55 -0.11
N ASN A 86 3.98 7.32 1.18
CA ASN A 86 3.61 8.35 2.14
C ASN A 86 4.59 9.52 2.12
N LEU A 87 4.12 10.73 1.83
CA LEU A 87 4.94 11.95 1.75
C LEU A 87 5.72 12.24 3.05
N HIS A 88 5.21 11.80 4.22
CA HIS A 88 5.95 11.91 5.48
C HIS A 88 7.12 10.93 5.59
N LEU A 89 7.15 9.88 4.77
CA LEU A 89 8.28 8.95 4.66
C LEU A 89 9.28 9.38 3.60
N GLN A 90 8.89 10.32 2.73
CA GLN A 90 9.74 10.91 1.71
C GLN A 90 10.35 12.23 2.22
N PRO A 91 11.46 12.69 1.65
CA PRO A 91 11.99 14.01 1.95
C PRO A 91 10.98 15.09 1.50
N HIS A 92 10.20 15.60 2.45
CA HIS A 92 9.14 16.58 2.17
C HIS A 92 9.69 17.84 1.46
N ALA A 93 10.92 18.23 1.77
CA ALA A 93 11.62 19.31 1.05
C ALA A 93 11.67 19.03 -0.46
N THR A 94 12.06 17.83 -0.86
CA THR A 94 12.14 17.45 -2.27
C THR A 94 10.78 17.55 -2.98
N TYR A 95 9.68 17.14 -2.33
CA TYR A 95 8.34 17.30 -2.91
C TYR A 95 7.98 18.76 -3.16
N GLN A 96 8.21 19.64 -2.18
CA GLN A 96 7.93 21.07 -2.33
C GLN A 96 8.79 21.73 -3.43
N GLU A 97 10.04 21.29 -3.60
CA GLU A 97 10.92 21.74 -4.67
C GLU A 97 10.48 21.22 -6.04
N LEU A 98 9.98 19.97 -6.12
CA LEU A 98 9.53 19.33 -7.36
C LEU A 98 8.16 19.81 -7.82
N LYS A 99 7.27 20.18 -6.89
CA LYS A 99 5.89 20.58 -7.18
C LYS A 99 5.80 21.70 -8.23
N PRO A 100 6.59 22.80 -8.20
CA PRO A 100 6.57 23.80 -9.26
C PRO A 100 7.12 23.30 -10.58
N LEU A 101 8.06 22.36 -10.59
CA LEU A 101 8.78 21.88 -11.78
C LEU A 101 8.00 20.82 -12.55
N ALA A 102 7.26 19.95 -11.86
CA ALA A 102 6.42 18.94 -12.49
C ALA A 102 5.30 19.57 -13.31
N ARG A 103 5.00 19.03 -14.49
CA ARG A 103 3.88 19.50 -15.30
C ARG A 103 2.54 19.07 -14.73
N LYS A 104 2.45 17.83 -14.23
CA LYS A 104 1.32 17.25 -13.51
C LYS A 104 1.82 16.38 -12.36
N ILE A 105 1.00 16.24 -11.34
CA ILE A 105 1.27 15.40 -10.18
C ILE A 105 0.04 14.53 -9.91
N LEU A 106 0.26 13.25 -9.69
CA LEU A 106 -0.75 12.30 -9.22
C LEU A 106 -0.41 11.90 -7.80
N THR A 107 -1.38 11.97 -6.89
CA THR A 107 -1.19 11.64 -5.49
C THR A 107 -2.46 11.07 -4.88
N TYR A 108 -2.33 10.22 -3.87
CA TYR A 108 -3.46 9.79 -3.06
C TYR A 108 -3.84 10.82 -1.97
N ASP A 109 -2.96 11.80 -1.68
CA ASP A 109 -3.20 12.81 -0.65
C ASP A 109 -4.15 13.89 -1.16
N LEU A 110 -5.39 13.87 -0.66
CA LEU A 110 -6.44 14.79 -1.06
C LEU A 110 -6.20 16.23 -0.60
N ASP A 111 -5.34 16.45 0.40
CA ASP A 111 -5.01 17.81 0.86
C ASP A 111 -4.08 18.53 -0.12
N GLU A 112 -3.35 17.78 -0.95
CA GLU A 112 -2.50 18.32 -2.01
C GLU A 112 -3.24 18.56 -3.34
N VAL A 113 -4.44 18.01 -3.52
CA VAL A 113 -5.19 18.06 -4.78
C VAL A 113 -5.76 19.45 -5.02
N ASP A 114 -5.38 20.09 -6.16
CA ASP A 114 -5.85 21.40 -6.58
C ASP A 114 -6.73 21.36 -7.86
N GLY A 115 -6.82 20.21 -8.53
CA GLY A 115 -7.60 20.02 -9.76
C GLY A 115 -7.00 20.69 -11.01
N GLN A 116 -5.87 21.36 -10.90
CA GLN A 116 -5.19 22.04 -12.01
C GLN A 116 -3.85 21.38 -12.35
N LYS A 117 -3.04 21.13 -11.33
CA LYS A 117 -1.71 20.53 -11.44
C LYS A 117 -1.61 19.23 -10.67
N VAL A 118 -2.23 19.15 -9.49
CA VAL A 118 -2.23 18.00 -8.60
C VAL A 118 -3.59 17.33 -8.63
N PHE A 119 -3.61 16.05 -8.95
CA PHE A 119 -4.80 15.24 -9.11
C PHE A 119 -4.78 14.02 -8.21
N TRP A 120 -5.96 13.59 -7.79
CA TRP A 120 -6.12 12.41 -6.96
C TRP A 120 -5.92 11.13 -7.78
N LEU A 121 -5.05 10.26 -7.28
CA LEU A 121 -4.85 8.90 -7.77
C LEU A 121 -4.92 7.96 -6.57
N PRO A 122 -6.05 7.28 -6.34
CA PRO A 122 -6.19 6.34 -5.25
C PRO A 122 -5.31 5.10 -5.46
N TYR A 123 -5.13 4.33 -4.40
CA TYR A 123 -4.40 3.07 -4.46
C TYR A 123 -5.09 2.07 -5.40
N SER A 124 -4.31 1.37 -6.20
CA SER A 124 -4.83 0.46 -7.24
C SER A 124 -4.94 -0.98 -6.76
N LEU A 125 -6.07 -1.62 -7.08
CA LEU A 125 -6.38 -3.01 -6.69
C LEU A 125 -7.06 -3.75 -7.84
N ASP A 126 -6.74 -5.03 -8.02
CA ASP A 126 -7.53 -5.90 -8.88
C ASP A 126 -8.77 -6.38 -8.11
N MET A 127 -9.86 -5.61 -8.22
CA MET A 127 -11.11 -5.90 -7.52
C MET A 127 -11.73 -7.23 -7.96
N LYS A 128 -11.57 -7.59 -9.24
CA LYS A 128 -12.09 -8.87 -9.77
C LYS A 128 -11.35 -10.06 -9.17
N ALA A 129 -10.02 -10.04 -9.19
CA ALA A 129 -9.23 -11.10 -8.56
C ALA A 129 -9.44 -11.14 -7.05
N GLY A 130 -9.62 -9.99 -6.41
CA GLY A 130 -9.93 -9.88 -4.98
C GLY A 130 -11.25 -10.57 -4.62
N ARG A 131 -12.32 -10.36 -5.38
CA ARG A 131 -13.60 -11.05 -5.17
C ARG A 131 -13.48 -12.57 -5.33
N GLN A 132 -12.79 -13.03 -6.37
CA GLN A 132 -12.53 -14.46 -6.58
C GLN A 132 -11.73 -15.07 -5.42
N ASN A 133 -10.71 -14.38 -4.93
CA ASN A 133 -9.93 -14.82 -3.76
C ASN A 133 -10.82 -14.94 -2.52
N ARG A 134 -11.76 -14.00 -2.29
CA ARG A 134 -12.70 -14.05 -1.18
C ARG A 134 -13.57 -15.31 -1.21
N GLU A 135 -14.14 -15.65 -2.34
CA GLU A 135 -14.97 -16.87 -2.50
C GLU A 135 -14.18 -18.13 -2.13
N LEU A 136 -12.91 -18.22 -2.54
CA LEU A 136 -12.04 -19.34 -2.19
C LEU A 136 -11.65 -19.33 -0.70
N ALA A 137 -11.36 -18.16 -0.15
CA ALA A 137 -10.95 -17.98 1.24
C ALA A 137 -12.07 -18.34 2.23
N LEU A 138 -13.34 -18.05 1.90
CA LEU A 138 -14.47 -18.37 2.76
C LEU A 138 -14.73 -19.88 2.91
N LYS A 139 -14.19 -20.71 2.01
CA LYS A 139 -14.24 -22.17 2.08
C LYS A 139 -13.15 -22.80 2.95
N GLN A 140 -12.18 -22.02 3.41
CA GLN A 140 -11.04 -22.50 4.17
C GLN A 140 -11.34 -22.53 5.67
N ALA A 141 -10.66 -23.47 6.38
CA ALA A 141 -10.66 -23.49 7.85
C ALA A 141 -9.91 -22.26 8.40
N ARG A 142 -10.42 -21.67 9.48
CA ARG A 142 -9.88 -20.48 10.14
C ARG A 142 -9.39 -20.79 11.57
N PRO A 143 -8.26 -21.50 11.73
CA PRO A 143 -7.75 -21.88 13.03
C PRO A 143 -7.24 -20.70 13.86
N HIS A 144 -7.06 -19.53 13.24
CA HIS A 144 -6.56 -18.35 13.92
C HIS A 144 -7.67 -17.33 14.16
N LEU A 145 -7.81 -16.87 15.41
CA LEU A 145 -8.74 -15.79 15.75
C LEU A 145 -8.28 -14.46 15.13
N LEU A 146 -6.97 -14.16 15.19
CA LEU A 146 -6.43 -12.87 14.75
C LEU A 146 -5.23 -13.04 13.83
N GLY A 147 -5.25 -12.38 12.69
CA GLY A 147 -4.12 -12.28 11.75
C GLY A 147 -3.52 -10.89 11.69
N MET A 148 -2.20 -10.82 11.49
CA MET A 148 -1.50 -9.61 11.13
C MET A 148 -0.30 -9.94 10.26
N VAL A 149 -0.27 -9.43 9.04
CA VAL A 149 0.84 -9.60 8.08
C VAL A 149 1.39 -8.23 7.71
N ASN A 150 2.29 -7.71 8.55
CA ASN A 150 2.91 -6.41 8.39
C ASN A 150 4.30 -6.41 9.02
N SER A 151 5.25 -5.69 8.40
CA SER A 151 6.57 -5.48 8.98
C SER A 151 6.52 -4.64 10.25
N TRP A 152 7.41 -4.93 11.18
CA TRP A 152 7.67 -4.04 12.31
C TRP A 152 8.28 -2.74 11.81
N LYS A 153 7.62 -1.64 12.06
CA LYS A 153 8.13 -0.30 11.76
C LYS A 153 7.94 0.62 12.96
N LYS A 154 8.75 1.66 13.03
CA LYS A 154 8.61 2.81 13.94
C LYS A 154 8.72 4.06 13.09
N SER A 155 7.95 5.08 13.41
CA SER A 155 8.00 6.38 12.80
C SER A 155 7.67 7.45 13.83
N GLU A 156 8.07 8.68 13.54
CA GLU A 156 7.68 9.90 14.26
C GLU A 156 6.76 10.78 13.42
N MET A 157 6.24 10.23 12.31
CA MET A 157 5.33 10.96 11.44
C MET A 157 4.04 11.36 12.18
N PRO A 158 3.41 12.47 11.80
CA PRO A 158 2.10 12.83 12.31
C PRO A 158 1.09 11.69 12.11
N GLY A 159 0.27 11.45 13.15
CA GLY A 159 -0.73 10.39 13.08
C GLY A 159 -0.19 8.96 13.00
N ASP A 160 1.08 8.71 13.41
CA ASP A 160 1.69 7.38 13.39
C ASP A 160 0.81 6.30 14.03
N LEU A 161 0.50 5.25 13.29
CA LEU A 161 -0.27 4.10 13.75
C LEU A 161 0.61 2.87 14.05
N TYR A 162 1.89 2.91 13.73
CA TYR A 162 2.80 1.78 13.98
C TYR A 162 2.92 1.44 15.47
N ARG A 163 3.02 2.45 16.34
CA ARG A 163 3.15 2.23 17.80
C ARG A 163 1.93 1.50 18.35
N LYS A 164 0.73 1.97 18.01
CA LYS A 164 -0.53 1.38 18.49
C LYS A 164 -0.71 -0.03 17.95
N ARG A 165 -0.54 -0.20 16.65
CA ARG A 165 -0.61 -1.50 15.96
C ARG A 165 0.34 -2.52 16.57
N ASN A 166 1.62 -2.16 16.72
CA ASN A 166 2.63 -3.04 17.28
C ASN A 166 2.32 -3.44 18.73
N ARG A 167 1.87 -2.48 19.55
CA ARG A 167 1.46 -2.74 20.94
C ARG A 167 0.29 -3.72 21.01
N LEU A 168 -0.75 -3.50 20.23
CA LEU A 168 -1.92 -4.39 20.18
C LEU A 168 -1.52 -5.81 19.75
N ALA A 169 -0.73 -5.93 18.68
CA ALA A 169 -0.25 -7.21 18.17
C ALA A 169 0.59 -7.97 19.20
N ILE A 170 1.50 -7.28 19.89
CA ILE A 170 2.33 -7.86 20.94
C ILE A 170 1.47 -8.40 22.10
N GLN A 171 0.55 -7.58 22.60
CA GLN A 171 -0.28 -7.95 23.75
C GLN A 171 -1.26 -9.07 23.38
N ALA A 172 -1.90 -8.98 22.21
CA ALA A 172 -2.78 -10.04 21.70
C ALA A 172 -2.03 -11.36 21.49
N GLY A 173 -0.82 -11.33 20.93
CA GLY A 173 -0.01 -12.52 20.68
C GLY A 173 0.40 -13.25 21.95
N LYS A 174 0.60 -12.54 23.07
CA LYS A 174 0.87 -13.15 24.38
C LYS A 174 -0.31 -13.98 24.88
N ILE A 175 -1.53 -13.53 24.60
CA ILE A 175 -2.78 -14.16 25.08
C ILE A 175 -3.20 -15.28 24.12
N LEU A 176 -3.22 -14.99 22.83
CA LEU A 176 -3.72 -15.90 21.79
C LEU A 176 -2.74 -17.02 21.45
N LYS A 177 -1.43 -16.77 21.60
CA LYS A 177 -0.39 -17.76 21.26
C LYS A 177 -0.61 -18.32 19.85
N GLY A 178 -0.87 -19.62 19.72
CA GLY A 178 -1.11 -20.31 18.46
C GLY A 178 -2.37 -19.87 17.70
N GLU A 179 -3.35 -19.25 18.39
CA GLU A 179 -4.55 -18.68 17.78
C GLU A 179 -4.31 -17.34 17.06
N MET A 180 -3.11 -16.79 17.12
CA MET A 180 -2.73 -15.61 16.36
C MET A 180 -1.74 -15.96 15.28
N PHE A 181 -1.97 -15.44 14.06
CA PHE A 181 -1.03 -15.47 12.95
C PHE A 181 -0.34 -14.11 12.82
N LEU A 182 0.94 -14.06 13.17
CA LEU A 182 1.76 -12.85 13.04
C LEU A 182 2.91 -13.09 12.07
N ALA A 183 3.02 -12.28 11.00
CA ALA A 183 4.11 -12.39 10.04
C ALA A 183 4.59 -11.02 9.57
N GLY A 184 5.82 -10.97 9.07
CA GLY A 184 6.45 -9.77 8.54
C GLY A 184 7.88 -9.59 9.04
N SER A 185 8.65 -8.74 8.39
CA SER A 185 10.04 -8.47 8.76
C SER A 185 10.17 -7.66 10.04
N GLY A 186 11.27 -7.83 10.76
CA GLY A 186 11.65 -7.02 11.91
C GLY A 186 11.02 -7.41 13.25
N TRP A 187 10.01 -8.28 13.29
CA TRP A 187 9.39 -8.73 14.53
C TRP A 187 10.36 -9.53 15.41
N ASP A 188 11.20 -10.35 14.81
CA ASP A 188 12.25 -11.12 15.47
C ASP A 188 13.26 -10.27 16.21
N ARG A 189 13.58 -9.09 15.68
CA ARG A 189 14.58 -8.18 16.25
C ARG A 189 14.05 -7.33 17.40
N HIS A 190 12.77 -6.97 17.37
CA HIS A 190 12.15 -6.03 18.31
C HIS A 190 11.49 -6.68 19.51
N LEU A 191 11.14 -7.95 19.38
CA LEU A 191 10.65 -8.75 20.50
C LEU A 191 11.74 -9.03 21.55
N VAL A 192 13.01 -8.91 21.15
CA VAL A 192 14.19 -9.33 21.93
C VAL A 192 14.97 -8.16 22.54
N HIS A 193 14.79 -6.91 22.07
CA HIS A 193 15.82 -5.87 22.32
C HIS A 193 15.26 -4.58 22.92
N SER A 194 14.61 -4.67 24.07
CA SER A 194 14.22 -3.46 24.83
C SER A 194 15.43 -2.77 25.52
N LEU A 195 16.49 -3.52 25.85
CA LEU A 195 17.67 -3.03 26.56
C LEU A 195 18.92 -2.96 25.66
N LYS A 196 19.77 -1.96 25.87
CA LYS A 196 21.00 -1.73 25.06
C LYS A 196 21.94 -2.96 25.03
N TRP A 197 22.09 -3.67 26.15
CA TRP A 197 22.94 -4.85 26.24
C TRP A 197 22.39 -6.05 25.47
N GLN A 198 21.06 -6.20 25.42
CA GLN A 198 20.40 -7.25 24.61
C GLN A 198 20.69 -7.05 23.11
N ARG A 199 20.66 -5.78 22.63
CA ARG A 199 21.04 -5.44 21.26
C ARG A 199 22.49 -5.75 20.97
N SER A 200 23.39 -5.49 21.92
CA SER A 200 24.81 -5.82 21.78
C SER A 200 25.04 -7.32 21.69
N LEU A 201 24.38 -8.10 22.54
CA LEU A 201 24.47 -9.57 22.51
C LEU A 201 23.90 -10.15 21.22
N ALA A 202 22.78 -9.63 20.73
CA ALA A 202 22.20 -10.10 19.47
C ALA A 202 23.06 -9.78 18.24
N LYS A 203 23.82 -8.69 18.26
CA LYS A 203 24.80 -8.39 17.21
C LYS A 203 26.00 -9.31 17.26
N ARG A 204 26.50 -9.65 18.47
CA ARG A 204 27.73 -10.44 18.66
C ARG A 204 27.50 -11.94 18.59
N CYS A 205 26.37 -12.41 19.13
CA CYS A 205 26.04 -13.84 19.25
C CYS A 205 24.56 -14.09 18.94
N PRO A 206 24.12 -13.98 17.68
CA PRO A 206 22.70 -14.06 17.32
C PRO A 206 22.04 -15.40 17.70
N ALA A 207 22.78 -16.52 17.68
CA ALA A 207 22.26 -17.83 18.08
C ALA A 207 21.94 -17.88 19.60
N ILE A 208 22.84 -17.33 20.42
CA ILE A 208 22.65 -17.27 21.89
C ILE A 208 21.53 -16.30 22.23
N ALA A 209 21.50 -15.13 21.59
CA ALA A 209 20.45 -14.16 21.77
C ALA A 209 19.07 -14.72 21.39
N ARG A 210 18.97 -15.46 20.28
CA ARG A 210 17.75 -16.19 19.91
C ARG A 210 17.30 -17.12 21.02
N ARG A 211 18.21 -17.91 21.60
CA ARG A 211 17.89 -18.90 22.61
C ARG A 211 17.52 -18.29 23.96
N LEU A 212 18.19 -17.22 24.38
CA LEU A 212 17.97 -16.56 25.68
C LEU A 212 16.78 -15.59 25.67
N PHE A 213 16.53 -14.95 24.51
CA PHE A 213 15.55 -13.90 24.38
C PHE A 213 14.43 -14.29 23.43
N GLN A 214 14.36 -15.55 23.00
CA GLN A 214 13.20 -16.03 22.28
C GLN A 214 11.99 -15.78 23.15
N TRP A 215 11.25 -14.79 22.73
CA TRP A 215 9.90 -14.70 23.20
C TRP A 215 9.17 -15.97 22.73
N PRO A 216 8.51 -16.69 23.64
CA PRO A 216 7.67 -17.80 23.26
C PRO A 216 6.40 -17.27 22.59
N ASN A 217 6.56 -16.52 21.50
CA ASN A 217 5.43 -16.08 20.72
C ASN A 217 5.21 -17.11 19.62
N SER A 218 4.43 -18.13 19.97
CA SER A 218 3.91 -19.11 19.01
C SER A 218 3.06 -18.46 17.90
N ALA A 219 2.78 -17.16 17.98
CA ALA A 219 2.08 -16.38 16.96
C ALA A 219 2.96 -16.00 15.78
N TYR A 220 4.27 -15.80 15.95
CA TYR A 220 5.15 -15.32 14.88
C TYR A 220 5.55 -16.47 13.95
N ARG A 221 5.29 -16.29 12.66
CA ARG A 221 5.51 -17.27 11.58
C ARG A 221 6.67 -16.91 10.65
N GLY A 222 7.39 -15.83 10.90
CA GLY A 222 8.50 -15.39 10.04
C GLY A 222 8.08 -14.34 9.02
N VAL A 223 8.90 -14.20 7.98
CA VAL A 223 8.64 -13.32 6.84
C VAL A 223 7.93 -14.15 5.77
N LEU A 224 6.81 -13.66 5.27
CA LEU A 224 6.13 -14.25 4.13
C LEU A 224 6.65 -13.63 2.84
N GLU A 225 6.69 -14.42 1.79
CA GLU A 225 6.77 -13.92 0.44
C GLU A 225 5.56 -13.02 0.15
N LEU A 226 5.79 -11.94 -0.60
CA LEU A 226 4.77 -10.93 -0.86
C LEU A 226 3.67 -11.48 -1.77
N GLY A 227 2.47 -10.92 -1.68
CA GLY A 227 1.36 -11.20 -2.58
C GLY A 227 0.46 -12.34 -2.15
N LYS A 228 0.31 -13.36 -2.99
CA LYS A 228 -0.62 -14.49 -2.75
C LYS A 228 -0.43 -15.13 -1.38
N ALA A 229 0.81 -15.23 -0.90
CA ALA A 229 1.11 -15.77 0.42
C ALA A 229 0.48 -14.93 1.56
N LYS A 230 0.40 -13.60 1.42
CA LYS A 230 -0.25 -12.71 2.39
C LYS A 230 -1.76 -12.97 2.46
N LEU A 231 -2.43 -13.06 1.32
CA LEU A 231 -3.87 -13.36 1.25
C LEU A 231 -4.19 -14.75 1.79
N GLN A 232 -3.38 -15.75 1.42
CA GLN A 232 -3.54 -17.13 1.92
C GLN A 232 -3.38 -17.21 3.44
N ALA A 233 -2.39 -16.51 3.99
CA ALA A 233 -2.18 -16.44 5.42
C ALA A 233 -3.36 -15.78 6.14
N LEU A 234 -3.84 -14.64 5.64
CA LEU A 234 -5.01 -13.96 6.20
C LEU A 234 -6.27 -14.82 6.09
N ALA A 235 -6.44 -15.58 5.00
CA ALA A 235 -7.60 -16.47 4.82
C ALA A 235 -7.74 -17.54 5.93
N THR A 236 -6.68 -17.82 6.68
CA THR A 236 -6.72 -18.71 7.86
C THR A 236 -7.16 -18.03 9.15
N CYS A 237 -7.51 -16.73 9.10
CA CYS A 237 -7.85 -15.91 10.25
C CYS A 237 -9.31 -15.45 10.21
N GLU A 238 -9.96 -15.31 11.36
CA GLU A 238 -11.29 -14.70 11.46
C GLU A 238 -11.22 -13.17 11.36
N PHE A 239 -10.28 -12.56 12.06
CA PHE A 239 -10.06 -11.12 12.09
C PHE A 239 -8.66 -10.78 11.58
N ALA A 240 -8.50 -9.59 10.99
CA ALA A 240 -7.21 -9.10 10.53
C ALA A 240 -6.92 -7.69 11.05
N LEU A 241 -5.77 -7.50 11.74
CA LEU A 241 -5.31 -6.19 12.20
C LEU A 241 -4.57 -5.48 11.07
N VAL A 242 -5.24 -4.52 10.43
CA VAL A 242 -4.83 -3.92 9.14
C VAL A 242 -4.92 -2.39 9.11
N PRO A 243 -4.42 -1.67 10.15
CA PRO A 243 -4.43 -0.21 10.08
C PRO A 243 -3.45 0.31 9.03
N GLU A 244 -3.69 1.51 8.55
CA GLU A 244 -2.75 2.25 7.71
C GLU A 244 -1.46 2.60 8.46
N ASN A 245 -0.50 3.18 7.75
CA ASN A 245 0.76 3.59 8.36
C ASN A 245 0.58 4.83 9.27
N CYS A 246 -0.32 5.72 8.87
CA CYS A 246 -0.72 6.90 9.62
C CYS A 246 -2.21 7.23 9.41
N SER A 247 -2.73 8.09 10.28
CA SER A 247 -4.10 8.63 10.19
C SER A 247 -4.15 10.11 9.82
N SER A 248 -3.02 10.70 9.45
CA SER A 248 -2.92 12.13 9.14
C SER A 248 -3.13 12.48 7.67
N LEU A 249 -3.08 11.51 6.77
CA LEU A 249 -3.20 11.75 5.32
C LEU A 249 -4.61 11.46 4.83
N ARG A 250 -5.28 12.46 4.31
CA ARG A 250 -6.62 12.35 3.75
C ARG A 250 -6.56 11.65 2.39
N GLY A 251 -7.38 10.60 2.23
CA GLY A 251 -7.36 9.79 1.01
C GLY A 251 -6.35 8.62 1.01
N TYR A 252 -5.53 8.51 2.07
CA TYR A 252 -4.58 7.41 2.21
C TYR A 252 -5.28 6.12 2.65
N ILE A 253 -5.86 5.43 1.67
CA ILE A 253 -6.48 4.12 1.81
C ILE A 253 -5.72 3.17 0.91
N THR A 254 -5.06 2.16 1.49
CA THR A 254 -4.18 1.26 0.75
C THR A 254 -4.78 -0.15 0.65
N GLU A 255 -3.99 -1.08 0.13
CA GLU A 255 -4.37 -2.49 0.01
C GLU A 255 -4.73 -3.17 1.34
N LYS A 256 -4.43 -2.57 2.49
CA LYS A 256 -4.49 -3.25 3.78
C LYS A 256 -5.88 -3.73 4.16
N ILE A 257 -6.86 -2.83 4.11
CA ILE A 257 -8.25 -3.19 4.42
C ILE A 257 -8.81 -4.15 3.36
N PHE A 258 -8.50 -3.92 2.09
CA PHE A 258 -8.97 -4.76 0.99
C PHE A 258 -8.39 -6.17 1.08
N ASN A 259 -7.11 -6.33 1.42
CA ASN A 259 -6.52 -7.66 1.63
C ASN A 259 -7.23 -8.46 2.74
N ALA A 260 -7.68 -7.80 3.81
CA ALA A 260 -8.50 -8.45 4.82
C ALA A 260 -9.88 -8.86 4.26
N LEU A 261 -10.54 -7.96 3.54
CA LEU A 261 -11.83 -8.25 2.90
C LEU A 261 -11.72 -9.36 1.84
N PHE A 262 -10.69 -9.34 1.00
CA PHE A 262 -10.41 -10.38 -0.01
C PHE A 262 -10.07 -11.73 0.62
N ALA A 263 -9.44 -11.74 1.79
CA ALA A 263 -9.19 -12.94 2.58
C ALA A 263 -10.42 -13.41 3.37
N GLY A 264 -11.56 -12.72 3.26
CA GLY A 264 -12.78 -13.03 4.01
C GLY A 264 -12.63 -12.82 5.51
N CYS A 265 -11.70 -11.98 5.97
CA CYS A 265 -11.57 -11.60 7.37
C CYS A 265 -12.47 -10.41 7.70
N ILE A 266 -12.75 -10.23 8.99
CA ILE A 266 -13.28 -8.96 9.53
C ILE A 266 -12.09 -8.05 9.81
N PRO A 267 -11.96 -6.90 9.09
CA PRO A 267 -10.84 -5.99 9.29
C PRO A 267 -10.92 -5.27 10.66
N ILE A 268 -9.79 -5.14 11.35
CA ILE A 268 -9.61 -4.19 12.44
C ILE A 268 -8.75 -3.07 11.88
N TYR A 269 -9.42 -1.96 11.51
CA TYR A 269 -8.84 -0.92 10.66
C TYR A 269 -8.79 0.43 11.37
N GLN A 270 -7.81 1.21 11.00
CA GLN A 270 -7.71 2.64 11.30
C GLN A 270 -6.91 3.31 10.18
N GLY A 271 -7.44 4.39 9.64
CA GLY A 271 -6.83 5.30 8.70
C GLY A 271 -7.18 6.73 9.06
N HIS A 272 -7.21 7.64 8.08
CA HIS A 272 -7.73 8.98 8.27
C HIS A 272 -9.23 8.93 8.64
N PRO A 273 -9.74 9.81 9.52
CA PRO A 273 -11.15 9.80 9.92
C PRO A 273 -12.13 9.87 8.73
N GLU A 274 -11.80 10.62 7.69
CA GLU A 274 -12.62 10.70 6.48
C GLU A 274 -12.56 9.46 5.58
N ALA A 275 -11.78 8.44 5.91
CA ALA A 275 -11.78 7.18 5.15
C ALA A 275 -13.18 6.55 5.08
N THR A 276 -14.05 6.84 6.05
CA THR A 276 -15.46 6.41 6.07
C THR A 276 -16.31 6.96 4.93
N ARG A 277 -15.84 7.96 4.19
CA ARG A 277 -16.49 8.41 2.95
C ARG A 277 -16.44 7.38 1.83
N TRP A 278 -15.42 6.52 1.86
CA TRP A 278 -15.19 5.46 0.85
C TRP A 278 -15.35 4.06 1.41
N LEU A 279 -15.15 3.91 2.73
CA LEU A 279 -15.20 2.63 3.45
C LEU A 279 -16.40 2.66 4.40
N PRO A 280 -17.50 1.92 4.12
CA PRO A 280 -18.65 1.87 5.01
C PRO A 280 -18.24 1.37 6.41
N PRO A 281 -18.62 2.07 7.49
CA PRO A 281 -18.19 1.74 8.86
C PRO A 281 -18.58 0.32 9.31
N GLU A 282 -19.63 -0.24 8.72
CA GLU A 282 -20.09 -1.61 8.99
C GLU A 282 -19.18 -2.70 8.38
N THR A 283 -18.17 -2.33 7.58
CA THR A 283 -17.25 -3.29 6.96
C THR A 283 -16.04 -3.63 7.82
N PHE A 284 -15.80 -2.88 8.91
CA PHE A 284 -14.63 -3.06 9.77
C PHE A 284 -14.88 -2.68 11.22
N LEU A 285 -14.02 -3.19 12.09
CA LEU A 285 -13.95 -2.78 13.51
C LEU A 285 -12.94 -1.62 13.63
N PRO A 286 -13.33 -0.45 14.21
CA PRO A 286 -12.40 0.67 14.40
C PRO A 286 -11.29 0.30 15.41
N MET A 287 -10.02 0.36 15.00
CA MET A 287 -8.90 0.05 15.90
C MET A 287 -8.80 1.04 17.07
N GLU A 288 -9.32 2.26 16.92
CA GLU A 288 -9.39 3.27 17.99
C GLU A 288 -10.12 2.77 19.23
N ARG A 289 -11.10 1.90 19.06
CA ARG A 289 -11.91 1.31 20.13
C ARG A 289 -11.05 0.56 21.16
N PHE A 290 -9.89 0.06 20.75
CA PHE A 290 -9.05 -0.81 21.58
C PHE A 290 -7.85 -0.07 22.17
N ARG A 291 -7.78 -0.04 23.51
CA ARG A 291 -6.68 0.56 24.26
C ARG A 291 -5.58 -0.44 24.57
N SER A 292 -5.91 -1.74 24.63
CA SER A 292 -4.94 -2.80 24.89
C SER A 292 -5.28 -4.08 24.12
N GLY A 293 -4.29 -4.98 23.99
CA GLY A 293 -4.49 -6.30 23.38
C GLY A 293 -5.44 -7.20 24.17
N GLU A 294 -5.50 -7.05 25.48
CA GLU A 294 -6.45 -7.77 26.35
C GLU A 294 -7.89 -7.37 26.03
N GLN A 295 -8.13 -6.07 25.92
CA GLN A 295 -9.44 -5.56 25.54
C GLN A 295 -9.82 -6.04 24.13
N LEU A 296 -8.88 -5.98 23.19
CA LEU A 296 -9.08 -6.49 21.83
C LEU A 296 -9.48 -7.96 21.84
N VAL A 297 -8.67 -8.84 22.44
CA VAL A 297 -8.91 -10.29 22.47
C VAL A 297 -10.23 -10.62 23.14
N ARG A 298 -10.53 -9.97 24.28
CA ARG A 298 -11.81 -10.18 24.99
C ARG A 298 -12.99 -9.84 24.09
N PHE A 299 -12.91 -8.71 23.37
CA PHE A 299 -13.96 -8.29 22.46
C PHE A 299 -14.14 -9.29 21.32
N LEU A 300 -13.05 -9.71 20.64
CA LEU A 300 -13.13 -10.65 19.53
C LEU A 300 -13.71 -12.00 19.92
N ARG A 301 -13.36 -12.51 21.12
CA ARG A 301 -13.91 -13.77 21.65
C ARG A 301 -15.38 -13.67 22.06
N ALA A 302 -15.83 -12.47 22.42
CA ALA A 302 -17.22 -12.24 22.83
C ALA A 302 -18.18 -12.01 21.68
N MET A 303 -17.67 -11.74 20.48
CA MET A 303 -18.53 -11.54 19.30
C MET A 303 -19.31 -12.79 18.96
N THR A 304 -20.63 -12.63 18.80
CA THR A 304 -21.52 -13.71 18.39
C THR A 304 -21.31 -14.07 16.92
N ARG A 305 -21.84 -15.21 16.52
CA ARG A 305 -21.80 -15.63 15.12
C ARG A 305 -22.55 -14.64 14.21
N GLU A 306 -23.70 -14.18 14.66
CA GLU A 306 -24.56 -13.22 13.95
C GLU A 306 -23.85 -11.89 13.72
N GLU A 307 -23.14 -11.38 14.74
CA GLU A 307 -22.33 -10.17 14.62
C GLU A 307 -21.21 -10.33 13.59
N LYS A 308 -20.50 -11.46 13.61
CA LYS A 308 -19.45 -11.76 12.63
C LYS A 308 -20.03 -11.86 11.22
N GLU A 309 -21.15 -12.56 11.05
CA GLU A 309 -21.84 -12.68 9.75
C GLU A 309 -22.30 -11.32 9.21
N ALA A 310 -22.75 -10.40 10.09
CA ALA A 310 -23.12 -9.03 9.70
C ALA A 310 -21.93 -8.27 9.08
N TYR A 311 -20.74 -8.30 9.73
CA TYR A 311 -19.53 -7.68 9.18
C TYR A 311 -19.08 -8.34 7.87
N LEU A 312 -19.09 -9.65 7.80
CA LEU A 312 -18.71 -10.39 6.59
C LEU A 312 -19.66 -10.10 5.42
N GLY A 313 -20.97 -10.01 5.70
CA GLY A 313 -21.99 -9.63 4.74
C GLY A 313 -21.86 -8.19 4.26
N ALA A 314 -21.57 -7.24 5.18
CA ALA A 314 -21.31 -5.86 4.82
C ALA A 314 -20.06 -5.74 3.92
N GLY A 315 -18.98 -6.45 4.27
CA GLY A 315 -17.77 -6.49 3.44
C GLY A 315 -18.02 -7.06 2.04
N ALA A 316 -18.85 -8.11 1.93
CA ALA A 316 -19.24 -8.68 0.62
C ALA A 316 -20.00 -7.64 -0.22
N ARG A 317 -21.05 -7.04 0.33
CA ARG A 317 -21.83 -5.99 -0.35
C ARG A 317 -20.97 -4.81 -0.79
N PHE A 318 -20.05 -4.38 0.06
CA PHE A 318 -19.13 -3.29 -0.28
C PHE A 318 -18.24 -3.65 -1.48
N LEU A 319 -17.67 -4.85 -1.51
CA LEU A 319 -16.81 -5.30 -2.62
C LEU A 319 -17.57 -5.42 -3.96
N GLU A 320 -18.88 -5.66 -3.94
CA GLU A 320 -19.74 -5.69 -5.11
C GLU A 320 -20.30 -4.32 -5.51
N ALA A 321 -20.23 -3.34 -4.62
CA ALA A 321 -20.76 -2.01 -4.88
C ALA A 321 -19.87 -1.21 -5.85
N GLY A 322 -20.50 -0.41 -6.72
CA GLY A 322 -19.80 0.52 -7.63
C GLY A 322 -18.86 1.51 -6.95
N ALA A 323 -19.06 1.76 -5.64
CA ALA A 323 -18.15 2.61 -4.85
C ALA A 323 -16.70 2.10 -4.80
N THR A 324 -16.45 0.81 -5.05
CA THR A 324 -15.09 0.24 -5.12
C THR A 324 -14.39 0.50 -6.46
N GLU A 325 -15.09 0.99 -7.48
CA GLU A 325 -14.50 1.30 -8.79
C GLU A 325 -13.38 2.33 -8.70
N PHE A 326 -13.42 3.22 -7.71
CA PHE A 326 -12.33 4.18 -7.49
C PHE A 326 -10.99 3.53 -7.18
N PHE A 327 -11.02 2.34 -6.59
CA PHE A 327 -9.82 1.56 -6.24
C PHE A 327 -9.49 0.50 -7.28
N ASP A 328 -10.31 0.36 -8.33
CA ASP A 328 -10.07 -0.64 -9.36
C ASP A 328 -8.90 -0.25 -10.26
N VAL A 329 -8.13 -1.26 -10.64
CA VAL A 329 -6.94 -1.09 -11.46
C VAL A 329 -7.24 -0.47 -12.83
N ASP A 330 -8.38 -0.74 -13.42
CA ASP A 330 -8.74 -0.19 -14.72
C ASP A 330 -8.99 1.32 -14.60
N LYS A 331 -9.63 1.78 -13.51
CA LYS A 331 -9.80 3.20 -13.20
C LYS A 331 -8.48 3.91 -12.96
N TYR A 332 -7.57 3.26 -12.21
CA TYR A 332 -6.21 3.76 -11.99
C TYR A 332 -5.49 3.98 -13.33
N VAL A 333 -5.52 2.99 -14.22
CA VAL A 333 -4.90 3.07 -15.54
C VAL A 333 -5.47 4.22 -16.37
N ASP A 334 -6.80 4.40 -16.37
CA ASP A 334 -7.46 5.47 -17.09
C ASP A 334 -7.09 6.86 -16.58
N VAL A 335 -7.06 7.05 -15.26
CA VAL A 335 -6.64 8.31 -14.63
C VAL A 335 -5.19 8.61 -14.98
N PHE A 336 -4.30 7.63 -14.80
CA PHE A 336 -2.88 7.77 -15.10
C PHE A 336 -2.66 8.16 -16.58
N ARG A 337 -3.24 7.39 -17.53
CA ARG A 337 -3.09 7.62 -18.98
C ARG A 337 -3.55 9.03 -19.37
N ARG A 338 -4.71 9.47 -18.89
CA ARG A 338 -5.27 10.79 -19.17
C ARG A 338 -4.33 11.91 -18.71
N HIS A 339 -3.74 11.78 -17.53
CA HIS A 339 -2.81 12.80 -17.03
C HIS A 339 -1.44 12.72 -17.70
N LEU A 340 -0.98 11.52 -18.08
CA LEU A 340 0.23 11.39 -18.89
C LEU A 340 0.05 12.07 -20.27
N GLU A 341 -1.08 11.84 -20.95
CA GLU A 341 -1.42 12.50 -22.22
C GLU A 341 -1.44 14.03 -22.08
N SER A 342 -2.02 14.55 -20.99
CA SER A 342 -2.04 16.00 -20.70
C SER A 342 -0.68 16.59 -20.28
N THR A 343 0.30 15.74 -20.03
CA THR A 343 1.68 16.15 -19.70
C THR A 343 2.53 16.32 -20.95
N LEU A 344 2.11 15.78 -22.10
CA LEU A 344 2.84 15.88 -23.36
C LEU A 344 3.05 17.34 -23.80
N PRO A 345 4.13 17.62 -24.59
CA PRO A 345 4.28 18.90 -25.30
C PRO A 345 3.11 19.12 -26.24
N GLU A 346 2.72 20.39 -26.46
CA GLU A 346 1.60 20.74 -27.36
C GLU A 346 1.77 20.17 -28.77
N SER A 347 3.00 20.09 -29.26
CA SER A 347 3.34 19.49 -30.57
C SER A 347 3.04 17.99 -30.67
N LYS A 348 2.83 17.33 -29.57
CA LYS A 348 2.53 15.87 -29.45
C LYS A 348 1.18 15.60 -28.80
N ALA A 349 0.48 16.62 -28.33
CA ALA A 349 -0.85 16.51 -27.77
C ALA A 349 -1.85 16.07 -28.84
N ARG A 350 -2.65 15.04 -28.54
CA ARG A 350 -3.75 14.64 -29.43
C ARG A 350 -4.92 15.62 -29.30
N PRO A 351 -5.65 15.94 -30.39
CA PRO A 351 -6.85 16.74 -30.25
C PRO A 351 -7.89 16.08 -29.35
N ALA A 352 -8.56 16.89 -28.55
CA ALA A 352 -9.50 16.45 -27.49
C ALA A 352 -10.76 15.70 -27.97
N ALA A 353 -10.88 15.38 -29.26
CA ALA A 353 -12.11 14.88 -29.91
C ALA A 353 -12.49 13.40 -29.59
N ASP A 354 -11.64 12.61 -28.93
CA ASP A 354 -11.89 11.16 -28.74
C ASP A 354 -12.29 10.77 -27.31
N PHE A 355 -12.70 11.72 -26.45
CA PHE A 355 -12.98 11.45 -25.03
C PHE A 355 -14.46 11.35 -24.66
N GLN A 356 -15.34 11.25 -25.65
CA GLN A 356 -16.79 10.96 -25.41
C GLN A 356 -17.14 9.58 -25.96
N ARG A 357 -16.72 8.52 -25.29
CA ARG A 357 -17.41 7.20 -25.36
C ARG A 357 -17.04 6.36 -24.14
#